data_7762d2aadceac7eec72164f0804b3704
#
_entry.id   7762d2aadceac7eec72164f0804b3704
#
_cell.length_a   1.000
_cell.length_b   1.000
_cell.length_c   1.000
_cell.angle_alpha   90.00
_cell.angle_beta   90.00
_cell.angle_gamma   90.00
#
_symmetry.space_group_name_H-M   'P 1'
#
loop_
_entity.id
_entity.type
_entity.pdbx_description
1 polymer ?
#
loop_
_entity_poly.entity_id
_entity_poly.type
_entity_poly.pdbx_seq_one_letter_code
_entity_poly.pdbx_strand_id
1 'polypeptide(L)'
;VVALQAEARPIIETLDLVQNRSAGNFPVYCNDGLSLVVSGIGRTHCAAAVTHLFHRTAQSVDQAWLNIGIAGHQQVPVGCVLLASRITEQVSGRSWYPPYVLDVELPRSPLVTVDEPERCYPQCCAYDMEASSFYQIASRCSTGELVQSLKIISDNPGSNLDLTADQISQLLADQMSAIESAVGQLADLSRVLDTVRTPPSLSSLYLEQWHFTVAQR
;
A
#
# COMPACT_ATOMS: atom_id res chain seq x y z
N VAL A 1 -0.41 3.54 -3.41
CA VAL A 1 -1.78 3.44 -3.94
C VAL A 1 -2.74 4.11 -2.97
N VAL A 2 -3.56 5.00 -3.45
CA VAL A 2 -4.61 5.67 -2.69
C VAL A 2 -5.95 5.54 -3.42
N ALA A 3 -7.07 5.64 -2.70
CA ALA A 3 -8.39 5.54 -3.31
C ALA A 3 -8.88 6.88 -3.86
N LEU A 4 -8.65 7.97 -3.13
CA LEU A 4 -9.23 9.28 -3.40
C LEU A 4 -8.17 10.30 -3.83
N GLN A 5 -8.58 11.24 -4.68
CA GLN A 5 -7.72 12.39 -5.02
C GLN A 5 -7.44 13.26 -3.79
N ALA A 6 -8.36 13.31 -2.83
CA ALA A 6 -8.17 14.01 -1.57
C ALA A 6 -7.04 13.41 -0.72
N GLU A 7 -6.89 12.09 -0.74
CA GLU A 7 -5.78 11.38 -0.09
C GLU A 7 -4.45 11.61 -0.81
N ALA A 8 -4.50 11.69 -2.14
CA ALA A 8 -3.32 11.87 -2.97
C ALA A 8 -2.69 13.26 -2.82
N ARG A 9 -3.52 14.32 -2.65
CA ARG A 9 -3.09 15.72 -2.68
C ARG A 9 -1.89 16.02 -1.76
N PRO A 10 -1.93 15.77 -0.45
CA PRO A 10 -0.81 16.08 0.43
C PRO A 10 0.43 15.22 0.12
N ILE A 11 0.26 13.99 -0.34
CA ILE A 11 1.37 13.11 -0.74
C ILE A 11 2.06 13.65 -1.99
N ILE A 12 1.28 14.09 -2.99
CA ILE A 12 1.80 14.69 -4.22
C ILE A 12 2.61 15.95 -3.92
N GLU A 13 2.05 16.83 -3.08
CA GLU A 13 2.68 18.10 -2.71
C GLU A 13 3.96 17.90 -1.91
N THR A 14 3.95 17.02 -0.92
CA THR A 14 5.11 16.78 -0.03
C THR A 14 6.24 16.03 -0.73
N LEU A 15 5.91 15.05 -1.60
CA LEU A 15 6.89 14.23 -2.29
C LEU A 15 7.23 14.73 -3.70
N ASP A 16 6.80 15.94 -4.08
CA ASP A 16 7.05 16.57 -5.37
C ASP A 16 6.72 15.65 -6.57
N LEU A 17 5.55 14.99 -6.50
CA LEU A 17 5.14 14.10 -7.57
C LEU A 17 4.47 14.87 -8.72
N VAL A 18 4.83 14.54 -9.95
CA VAL A 18 4.29 15.16 -11.17
C VAL A 18 3.34 14.21 -11.89
N GLN A 19 2.21 14.74 -12.35
CA GLN A 19 1.24 13.94 -13.07
C GLN A 19 1.80 13.39 -14.38
N ASN A 20 1.75 12.08 -14.52
CA ASN A 20 2.06 11.40 -15.77
C ASN A 20 0.83 11.34 -16.67
N ARG A 21 0.69 12.31 -17.59
CA ARG A 21 -0.47 12.43 -18.50
C ARG A 21 -0.59 11.28 -19.49
N SER A 22 0.47 10.51 -19.71
CA SER A 22 0.44 9.33 -20.60
C SER A 22 0.03 8.05 -19.87
N ALA A 23 -0.34 8.13 -18.58
CA ALA A 23 -0.62 6.95 -17.75
C ALA A 23 -1.94 6.22 -18.06
N GLY A 24 -2.76 6.73 -18.98
CA GLY A 24 -4.01 6.06 -19.38
C GLY A 24 -5.18 6.41 -18.45
N ASN A 25 -5.98 5.40 -18.06
CA ASN A 25 -7.27 5.61 -17.42
C ASN A 25 -7.21 5.90 -15.90
N PHE A 26 -6.05 5.73 -15.26
CA PHE A 26 -5.86 6.06 -13.86
C PHE A 26 -4.97 7.30 -13.72
N PRO A 27 -5.31 8.25 -12.82
CA PRO A 27 -4.40 9.32 -12.46
C PRO A 27 -3.14 8.73 -11.80
N VAL A 28 -1.99 8.93 -12.43
CA VAL A 28 -0.68 8.51 -11.92
C VAL A 28 0.21 9.73 -11.77
N TYR A 29 0.87 9.82 -10.63
CA TYR A 29 1.83 10.86 -10.30
C TYR A 29 3.17 10.19 -9.95
N CYS A 30 4.27 10.73 -10.42
CA CYS A 30 5.58 10.13 -10.21
C CYS A 30 6.71 11.16 -10.13
N ASN A 31 7.80 10.73 -9.53
CA ASN A 31 9.13 11.29 -9.63
C ASN A 31 10.14 10.18 -9.95
N ASP A 32 11.44 10.41 -9.82
CA ASP A 32 12.50 9.47 -10.20
C ASP A 32 12.50 8.17 -9.37
N GLY A 33 11.86 8.13 -8.19
CA GLY A 33 11.89 6.98 -7.29
C GLY A 33 10.52 6.46 -6.86
N LEU A 34 9.46 7.26 -7.04
CA LEU A 34 8.13 6.95 -6.52
C LEU A 34 7.06 7.08 -7.61
N SER A 35 6.06 6.22 -7.50
CA SER A 35 4.84 6.34 -8.31
C SER A 35 3.61 6.20 -7.41
N LEU A 36 2.66 7.11 -7.56
CA LEU A 36 1.39 7.11 -6.86
C LEU A 36 0.27 6.97 -7.88
N VAL A 37 -0.66 6.06 -7.65
CA VAL A 37 -1.88 5.89 -8.45
C VAL A 37 -3.10 6.16 -7.58
N VAL A 38 -4.06 6.91 -8.14
CA VAL A 38 -5.39 7.08 -7.56
C VAL A 38 -6.31 6.04 -8.17
N SER A 39 -6.73 5.07 -7.36
CA SER A 39 -7.48 3.91 -7.85
C SER A 39 -8.97 4.17 -8.06
N GLY A 40 -9.56 5.06 -7.28
CA GLY A 40 -10.99 5.06 -7.00
C GLY A 40 -11.32 4.11 -5.84
N ILE A 41 -12.53 4.27 -5.30
CA ILE A 41 -13.03 3.52 -4.14
C ILE A 41 -13.36 2.08 -4.54
N GLY A 42 -13.02 1.15 -3.65
CA GLY A 42 -13.44 -0.24 -3.70
C GLY A 42 -12.43 -1.21 -4.31
N ARG A 43 -12.61 -2.47 -3.97
CA ARG A 43 -11.69 -3.57 -4.27
C ARG A 43 -11.37 -3.72 -5.76
N THR A 44 -12.39 -3.63 -6.62
CA THR A 44 -12.23 -3.83 -8.06
C THR A 44 -11.36 -2.74 -8.69
N HIS A 45 -11.63 -1.47 -8.33
CA HIS A 45 -10.85 -0.34 -8.81
C HIS A 45 -9.40 -0.43 -8.33
N CYS A 46 -9.21 -0.75 -7.05
CA CYS A 46 -7.88 -0.89 -6.47
C CYS A 46 -7.07 -2.01 -7.16
N ALA A 47 -7.67 -3.19 -7.38
CA ALA A 47 -7.01 -4.29 -8.10
C ALA A 47 -6.59 -3.90 -9.51
N ALA A 48 -7.47 -3.21 -10.25
CA ALA A 48 -7.16 -2.71 -11.59
C ALA A 48 -6.04 -1.68 -11.59
N ALA A 49 -6.04 -0.75 -10.63
CA ALA A 49 -5.02 0.29 -10.51
C ALA A 49 -3.64 -0.27 -10.15
N VAL A 50 -3.57 -1.24 -9.22
CA VAL A 50 -2.31 -1.93 -8.88
C VAL A 50 -1.74 -2.65 -10.10
N THR A 51 -2.57 -3.42 -10.82
CA THR A 51 -2.16 -4.12 -12.04
C THR A 51 -1.69 -3.13 -13.11
N HIS A 52 -2.44 -2.04 -13.30
CA HIS A 52 -2.08 -0.99 -14.24
C HIS A 52 -0.71 -0.37 -13.90
N LEU A 53 -0.50 0.00 -12.64
CA LEU A 53 0.76 0.61 -12.20
C LEU A 53 1.95 -0.36 -12.36
N PHE A 54 1.78 -1.63 -12.00
CA PHE A 54 2.82 -2.66 -12.14
C PHE A 54 3.30 -2.79 -13.60
N HIS A 55 2.38 -2.81 -14.55
CA HIS A 55 2.74 -2.91 -15.98
C HIS A 55 3.38 -1.64 -16.56
N ARG A 56 3.29 -0.52 -15.86
CA ARG A 56 3.89 0.75 -16.28
C ARG A 56 5.22 1.05 -15.64
N THR A 57 5.55 0.37 -14.57
CA THR A 57 6.82 0.49 -13.86
C THR A 57 7.81 -0.58 -14.32
N ALA A 58 8.95 -0.69 -13.69
CA ALA A 58 10.02 -1.62 -14.08
C ALA A 58 9.66 -3.11 -13.97
N GLN A 59 8.46 -3.46 -13.48
CA GLN A 59 7.99 -4.83 -13.24
C GLN A 59 8.98 -5.67 -12.40
N SER A 60 9.69 -4.99 -11.48
CA SER A 60 10.62 -5.66 -10.57
C SER A 60 9.86 -6.27 -9.40
N VAL A 61 10.23 -7.49 -9.03
CA VAL A 61 9.72 -8.15 -7.82
C VAL A 61 10.22 -7.50 -6.52
N ASP A 62 11.21 -6.62 -6.61
CA ASP A 62 11.74 -5.84 -5.49
C ASP A 62 11.08 -4.46 -5.35
N GLN A 63 10.05 -4.20 -6.14
CA GLN A 63 9.25 -2.97 -6.04
C GLN A 63 8.41 -2.98 -4.76
N ALA A 64 8.58 -1.95 -3.93
CA ALA A 64 7.79 -1.78 -2.71
C ALA A 64 6.39 -1.21 -3.02
N TRP A 65 5.41 -1.70 -2.28
CA TRP A 65 4.00 -1.34 -2.44
C TRP A 65 3.40 -0.90 -1.11
N LEU A 66 2.83 0.30 -1.09
CA LEU A 66 2.16 0.84 0.08
C LEU A 66 0.74 1.30 -0.30
N ASN A 67 -0.27 0.74 0.36
CA ASN A 67 -1.63 1.25 0.34
C ASN A 67 -1.78 2.27 1.46
N ILE A 68 -2.11 3.50 1.11
CA ILE A 68 -2.36 4.59 2.05
C ILE A 68 -3.79 5.04 1.85
N GLY A 69 -4.50 5.32 2.93
CA GLY A 69 -5.86 5.85 2.87
C GLY A 69 -6.50 5.97 4.24
N ILE A 70 -7.74 6.41 4.24
CA ILE A 70 -8.54 6.51 5.47
C ILE A 70 -9.19 5.17 5.82
N ALA A 71 -9.55 5.02 7.09
CA ALA A 71 -10.28 3.87 7.62
C ALA A 71 -11.11 4.26 8.85
N GLY A 72 -12.26 3.64 9.04
CA GLY A 72 -13.01 3.75 10.29
C GLY A 72 -12.46 2.78 11.35
N HIS A 73 -12.64 3.10 12.64
CA HIS A 73 -12.25 2.20 13.74
C HIS A 73 -13.15 2.38 14.96
N GLN A 74 -13.43 1.28 15.68
CA GLN A 74 -14.31 1.31 16.84
C GLN A 74 -13.77 2.18 17.99
N GLN A 75 -12.46 2.17 18.26
CA GLN A 75 -11.88 2.72 19.48
C GLN A 75 -10.67 3.65 19.24
N VAL A 76 -9.93 3.47 18.16
CA VAL A 76 -8.75 4.30 17.89
C VAL A 76 -9.18 5.70 17.48
N PRO A 77 -8.63 6.76 18.09
CA PRO A 77 -9.04 8.13 17.81
C PRO A 77 -8.87 8.53 16.34
N VAL A 78 -9.75 9.41 15.87
CA VAL A 78 -9.63 10.05 14.55
C VAL A 78 -8.29 10.79 14.45
N GLY A 79 -7.65 10.70 13.29
CA GLY A 79 -6.33 11.24 13.01
C GLY A 79 -5.17 10.31 13.37
N CYS A 80 -5.39 9.24 14.13
CA CYS A 80 -4.32 8.28 14.42
C CYS A 80 -3.96 7.46 13.18
N VAL A 81 -2.65 7.20 13.01
CA VAL A 81 -2.11 6.31 11.98
C VAL A 81 -1.95 4.92 12.54
N LEU A 82 -2.21 3.91 11.72
CA LEU A 82 -1.93 2.52 12.04
C LEU A 82 -1.43 1.74 10.82
N LEU A 83 -0.69 0.66 11.09
CA LEU A 83 -0.33 -0.35 10.12
C LEU A 83 -1.24 -1.57 10.25
N ALA A 84 -1.61 -2.14 9.13
CA ALA A 84 -2.38 -3.38 9.12
C ALA A 84 -1.52 -4.55 9.63
N SER A 85 -1.97 -5.25 10.68
CA SER A 85 -1.35 -6.49 11.18
C SER A 85 -1.93 -7.74 10.53
N ARG A 86 -3.19 -7.65 10.12
CA ARG A 86 -3.94 -8.65 9.37
C ARG A 86 -4.93 -7.92 8.48
N ILE A 87 -5.07 -8.34 7.25
CA ILE A 87 -6.06 -7.80 6.31
C ILE A 87 -7.05 -8.92 6.02
N THR A 88 -8.33 -8.70 6.29
CA THR A 88 -9.39 -9.70 6.07
C THR A 88 -10.40 -9.15 5.06
N GLU A 89 -10.68 -9.90 4.02
CA GLU A 89 -11.80 -9.63 3.13
C GLU A 89 -13.11 -10.12 3.75
N GLN A 90 -14.04 -9.23 4.02
CA GLN A 90 -15.27 -9.57 4.73
C GLN A 90 -16.09 -10.64 4.01
N VAL A 91 -16.25 -10.52 2.69
CA VAL A 91 -17.13 -11.40 1.90
C VAL A 91 -16.63 -12.84 1.85
N SER A 92 -15.33 -13.05 1.64
CA SER A 92 -14.76 -14.39 1.51
C SER A 92 -14.19 -14.95 2.82
N GLY A 93 -13.98 -14.10 3.82
CA GLY A 93 -13.30 -14.47 5.07
C GLY A 93 -11.79 -14.72 4.91
N ARG A 94 -11.22 -14.50 3.71
CA ARG A 94 -9.79 -14.66 3.49
C ARG A 94 -9.00 -13.62 4.25
N SER A 95 -7.85 -14.04 4.80
CA SER A 95 -6.96 -13.16 5.54
C SER A 95 -5.53 -13.25 5.04
N TRP A 96 -4.85 -12.13 5.05
CA TRP A 96 -3.42 -11.97 4.77
C TRP A 96 -2.74 -11.31 5.96
N TYR A 97 -1.45 -11.57 6.13
CA TYR A 97 -0.68 -11.14 7.29
C TYR A 97 0.59 -10.40 6.81
N PRO A 98 0.52 -9.06 6.66
CA PRO A 98 1.71 -8.27 6.31
C PRO A 98 2.82 -8.48 7.34
N PRO A 99 4.07 -8.78 6.92
CA PRO A 99 5.18 -8.97 7.83
C PRO A 99 5.52 -7.68 8.61
N TYR A 100 6.07 -7.85 9.81
CA TYR A 100 6.50 -6.75 10.69
C TYR A 100 7.93 -6.33 10.35
N VAL A 101 8.11 -5.66 9.21
CA VAL A 101 9.42 -5.28 8.68
C VAL A 101 9.73 -3.79 8.82
N LEU A 102 8.71 -2.96 9.11
CA LEU A 102 8.91 -1.53 9.32
C LEU A 102 9.22 -1.27 10.79
N ASP A 103 10.35 -0.59 11.03
CA ASP A 103 10.74 -0.07 12.34
C ASP A 103 10.14 1.33 12.53
N VAL A 104 8.82 1.36 12.63
CA VAL A 104 8.04 2.56 12.92
C VAL A 104 7.24 2.33 14.20
N GLU A 105 7.28 3.30 15.10
CA GLU A 105 6.47 3.30 16.33
C GLU A 105 5.00 3.62 16.01
N LEU A 106 4.40 2.87 15.09
CA LEU A 106 3.00 2.98 14.75
C LEU A 106 2.20 1.81 15.33
N PRO A 107 1.02 2.09 15.90
CA PRO A 107 0.13 1.03 16.36
C PRO A 107 -0.27 0.13 15.18
N ARG A 108 -0.47 -1.14 15.48
CA ARG A 108 -0.93 -2.13 14.51
C ARG A 108 -2.33 -2.58 14.86
N SER A 109 -3.17 -2.69 13.84
CA SER A 109 -4.55 -3.16 14.00
C SER A 109 -4.92 -4.18 12.92
N PRO A 110 -5.76 -5.15 13.22
CA PRO A 110 -6.47 -5.87 12.16
C PRO A 110 -7.28 -4.90 11.32
N LEU A 111 -7.35 -5.16 10.02
CA LEU A 111 -8.07 -4.38 9.03
C LEU A 111 -9.05 -5.30 8.30
N VAL A 112 -10.30 -4.89 8.23
CA VAL A 112 -11.35 -5.60 7.49
C VAL A 112 -11.74 -4.77 6.29
N THR A 113 -11.61 -5.34 5.10
CA THR A 113 -12.07 -4.71 3.86
C THR A 113 -13.51 -5.07 3.59
N VAL A 114 -14.35 -4.06 3.47
CA VAL A 114 -15.80 -4.13 3.25
C VAL A 114 -16.18 -3.57 1.88
N ASP A 115 -17.38 -3.92 1.38
CA ASP A 115 -17.88 -3.41 0.10
C ASP A 115 -18.61 -2.07 0.24
N GLU A 116 -19.16 -1.79 1.42
CA GLU A 116 -19.81 -0.53 1.77
C GLU A 116 -19.24 0.03 3.06
N PRO A 117 -19.24 1.37 3.26
CA PRO A 117 -18.69 1.98 4.48
C PRO A 117 -19.31 1.40 5.75
N GLU A 118 -18.47 0.92 6.67
CA GLU A 118 -18.92 0.37 7.94
C GLU A 118 -19.37 1.49 8.89
N ARG A 119 -20.54 1.35 9.49
CA ARG A 119 -21.13 2.34 10.40
C ARG A 119 -21.27 1.84 11.84
N CYS A 120 -21.26 0.53 12.01
CA CYS A 120 -21.51 -0.11 13.30
C CYS A 120 -20.26 -0.56 14.04
N TYR A 121 -19.14 -0.74 13.31
CA TYR A 121 -17.85 -1.19 13.84
C TYR A 121 -17.97 -2.39 14.80
N PRO A 122 -18.49 -3.55 14.33
CA PRO A 122 -18.83 -4.67 15.21
C PRO A 122 -17.63 -5.33 15.87
N GLN A 123 -16.42 -5.08 15.39
CA GLN A 123 -15.18 -5.61 15.94
C GLN A 123 -14.18 -4.49 16.22
N CYS A 124 -13.30 -4.72 17.20
CA CYS A 124 -12.19 -3.82 17.48
C CYS A 124 -11.09 -3.98 16.43
N CYS A 125 -11.33 -3.45 15.24
CA CYS A 125 -10.43 -3.45 14.09
C CYS A 125 -10.71 -2.21 13.22
N ALA A 126 -9.81 -1.94 12.28
CA ALA A 126 -10.04 -0.92 11.27
C ALA A 126 -10.88 -1.47 10.11
N TYR A 127 -11.58 -0.60 9.40
CA TYR A 127 -12.43 -0.92 8.26
C TYR A 127 -12.08 -0.02 7.08
N ASP A 128 -11.82 -0.64 5.93
CA ASP A 128 -11.56 0.04 4.66
C ASP A 128 -12.30 -0.64 3.51
N MET A 129 -12.08 -0.16 2.28
CA MET A 129 -12.74 -0.71 1.09
C MET A 129 -11.76 -1.24 0.04
N GLU A 130 -10.44 -1.22 0.25
CA GLU A 130 -9.41 -1.50 -0.78
C GLU A 130 -8.35 -2.52 -0.37
N ALA A 131 -7.94 -2.55 0.90
CA ALA A 131 -6.71 -3.20 1.34
C ALA A 131 -6.61 -4.68 1.00
N SER A 132 -7.72 -5.42 1.02
CA SER A 132 -7.70 -6.86 0.68
C SER A 132 -7.31 -7.10 -0.77
N SER A 133 -7.89 -6.36 -1.71
CA SER A 133 -7.56 -6.48 -3.13
C SER A 133 -6.19 -5.89 -3.45
N PHE A 134 -5.82 -4.78 -2.81
CA PHE A 134 -4.47 -4.24 -2.88
C PHE A 134 -3.44 -5.31 -2.50
N TYR A 135 -3.55 -5.86 -1.30
CA TYR A 135 -2.58 -6.82 -0.79
C TYR A 135 -2.53 -8.10 -1.64
N GLN A 136 -3.70 -8.60 -2.05
CA GLN A 136 -3.81 -9.79 -2.89
C GLN A 136 -3.09 -9.64 -4.23
N ILE A 137 -3.18 -8.48 -4.87
CA ILE A 137 -2.56 -8.24 -6.18
C ILE A 137 -1.09 -7.82 -6.02
N ALA A 138 -0.79 -6.90 -5.11
CA ALA A 138 0.58 -6.43 -4.89
C ALA A 138 1.53 -7.56 -4.46
N SER A 139 1.07 -8.51 -3.64
CA SER A 139 1.84 -9.71 -3.24
C SER A 139 2.13 -10.68 -4.40
N ARG A 140 1.50 -10.50 -5.55
CA ARG A 140 1.85 -11.24 -6.79
C ARG A 140 2.87 -10.48 -7.65
N CYS A 141 2.98 -9.19 -7.40
CA CYS A 141 3.89 -8.30 -8.12
C CYS A 141 5.21 -8.09 -7.37
N SER A 142 5.24 -8.45 -6.07
CA SER A 142 6.40 -8.23 -5.20
C SER A 142 6.44 -9.28 -4.10
N THR A 143 7.47 -9.23 -3.23
CA THR A 143 7.54 -10.06 -2.03
C THR A 143 6.67 -9.51 -0.91
N GLY A 144 6.21 -10.39 -0.02
CA GLY A 144 5.31 -10.00 1.07
C GLY A 144 5.90 -8.94 2.00
N GLU A 145 7.20 -8.92 2.19
CA GLU A 145 7.93 -7.94 2.99
C GLU A 145 7.78 -6.51 2.45
N LEU A 146 7.68 -6.36 1.14
CA LEU A 146 7.56 -5.09 0.45
C LEU A 146 6.11 -4.63 0.26
N VAL A 147 5.13 -5.33 0.81
CA VAL A 147 3.70 -4.98 0.66
C VAL A 147 3.10 -4.64 2.01
N GLN A 148 2.74 -3.37 2.20
CA GLN A 148 2.22 -2.85 3.47
C GLN A 148 0.96 -2.02 3.26
N SER A 149 0.14 -1.88 4.30
CA SER A 149 -1.04 -1.00 4.32
C SER A 149 -1.01 -0.12 5.56
N LEU A 150 -1.02 1.19 5.33
CA LEU A 150 -1.04 2.25 6.32
C LEU A 150 -2.37 2.96 6.24
N LYS A 151 -3.07 3.10 7.36
CA LYS A 151 -4.38 3.73 7.43
C LYS A 151 -4.42 4.85 8.46
N ILE A 152 -5.09 5.93 8.11
CA ILE A 152 -5.38 7.05 9.01
C ILE A 152 -6.85 6.93 9.42
N ILE A 153 -7.12 6.95 10.72
CA ILE A 153 -8.49 6.83 11.21
C ILE A 153 -9.25 8.11 10.90
N SER A 154 -10.31 7.97 10.11
CA SER A 154 -11.19 9.05 9.70
C SER A 154 -12.45 9.17 10.52
N ASP A 155 -12.91 8.07 11.10
CA ASP A 155 -14.21 8.00 11.76
C ASP A 155 -14.30 6.89 12.82
N ASN A 156 -15.25 7.10 13.75
CA ASN A 156 -15.55 6.21 14.87
C ASN A 156 -17.08 6.12 15.05
N PRO A 157 -17.61 5.21 15.91
CA PRO A 157 -19.00 5.24 16.32
C PRO A 157 -19.41 6.62 16.85
N GLY A 158 -20.37 7.25 16.20
CA GLY A 158 -20.85 8.58 16.56
C GLY A 158 -20.10 9.75 15.91
N SER A 159 -19.06 9.53 15.13
CA SER A 159 -18.49 10.57 14.26
C SER A 159 -19.24 10.71 12.96
N ASN A 160 -19.10 11.86 12.30
CA ASN A 160 -19.68 12.05 10.97
C ASN A 160 -18.84 11.30 9.91
N LEU A 161 -19.49 10.45 9.12
CA LEU A 161 -18.86 9.74 7.99
C LEU A 161 -18.75 10.61 6.73
N ASP A 162 -19.49 11.71 6.66
CA ASP A 162 -19.54 12.58 5.48
C ASP A 162 -18.40 13.61 5.56
N LEU A 163 -17.15 13.15 5.45
CA LEU A 163 -15.99 14.04 5.40
C LEU A 163 -15.89 14.71 4.04
N THR A 164 -15.57 16.00 4.06
CA THR A 164 -15.25 16.73 2.84
C THR A 164 -13.86 16.35 2.32
N ALA A 165 -13.61 16.59 1.03
CA ALA A 165 -12.30 16.34 0.42
C ALA A 165 -11.16 17.09 1.15
N ASP A 166 -11.42 18.29 1.63
CA ASP A 166 -10.42 19.09 2.35
C ASP A 166 -10.15 18.51 3.75
N GLN A 167 -11.16 17.99 4.45
CA GLN A 167 -10.96 17.30 5.72
C GLN A 167 -10.13 16.01 5.56
N ILE A 168 -10.41 15.23 4.51
CA ILE A 168 -9.60 14.04 4.19
C ILE A 168 -8.16 14.44 3.89
N SER A 169 -7.95 15.45 3.05
CA SER A 169 -6.60 15.95 2.74
C SER A 169 -5.87 16.42 3.99
N GLN A 170 -6.56 17.09 4.91
CA GLN A 170 -5.96 17.55 6.16
C GLN A 170 -5.54 16.38 7.07
N LEU A 171 -6.39 15.36 7.19
CA LEU A 171 -6.04 14.15 7.96
C LEU A 171 -4.75 13.49 7.46
N LEU A 172 -4.56 13.41 6.14
CA LEU A 172 -3.33 12.87 5.58
C LEU A 172 -2.15 13.83 5.73
N ALA A 173 -2.36 15.13 5.53
CA ALA A 173 -1.34 16.14 5.71
C ALA A 173 -0.74 16.14 7.12
N ASP A 174 -1.58 15.99 8.13
CA ASP A 174 -1.15 15.93 9.54
C ASP A 174 -0.28 14.69 9.84
N GLN A 175 -0.32 13.67 8.98
CA GLN A 175 0.38 12.40 9.14
C GLN A 175 1.50 12.17 8.12
N MET A 176 1.89 13.21 7.38
CA MET A 176 2.91 13.07 6.33
C MET A 176 4.24 12.54 6.85
N SER A 177 4.67 12.95 8.04
CA SER A 177 5.92 12.44 8.65
C SER A 177 5.92 10.90 8.81
N ALA A 178 4.79 10.32 9.24
CA ALA A 178 4.64 8.88 9.37
C ALA A 178 4.62 8.19 7.98
N ILE A 179 3.97 8.81 7.01
CA ILE A 179 3.92 8.33 5.62
C ILE A 179 5.32 8.34 5.00
N GLU A 180 6.06 9.45 5.12
CA GLU A 180 7.44 9.59 4.61
C GLU A 180 8.38 8.55 5.24
N SER A 181 8.27 8.35 6.56
CA SER A 181 9.06 7.33 7.26
C SER A 181 8.77 5.93 6.73
N ALA A 182 7.51 5.56 6.55
CA ALA A 182 7.13 4.26 6.01
C ALA A 182 7.60 4.08 4.55
N VAL A 183 7.48 5.10 3.72
CA VAL A 183 7.95 5.10 2.32
C VAL A 183 9.47 4.95 2.27
N GLY A 184 10.21 5.71 3.09
CA GLY A 184 11.66 5.65 3.16
C GLY A 184 12.17 4.26 3.57
N GLN A 185 11.60 3.67 4.61
CA GLN A 185 11.98 2.34 5.08
C GLN A 185 11.66 1.24 4.06
N LEU A 186 10.52 1.33 3.37
CA LEU A 186 10.20 0.40 2.28
C LEU A 186 11.17 0.53 1.11
N ALA A 187 11.58 1.75 0.76
CA ALA A 187 12.57 1.98 -0.28
C ALA A 187 13.96 1.43 0.12
N ASP A 188 14.35 1.56 1.38
CA ASP A 188 15.59 0.98 1.89
C ASP A 188 15.55 -0.54 1.89
N LEU A 189 14.44 -1.14 2.34
CA LEU A 189 14.24 -2.58 2.31
C LEU A 189 14.27 -3.14 0.88
N SER A 190 13.62 -2.45 -0.07
CA SER A 190 13.66 -2.80 -1.50
C SER A 190 15.10 -2.87 -2.01
N ARG A 191 15.94 -1.87 -1.69
CA ARG A 191 17.36 -1.86 -2.09
C ARG A 191 18.16 -3.01 -1.46
N VAL A 192 17.90 -3.33 -0.19
CA VAL A 192 18.55 -4.47 0.48
C VAL A 192 18.17 -5.79 -0.19
N LEU A 193 16.89 -6.00 -0.50
CA LEU A 193 16.41 -7.22 -1.15
C LEU A 193 16.96 -7.37 -2.58
N ASP A 194 17.08 -6.29 -3.33
CA ASP A 194 17.70 -6.28 -4.65
C ASP A 194 19.16 -6.78 -4.58
N THR A 195 19.94 -6.32 -3.61
CA THR A 195 21.32 -6.78 -3.42
C THR A 195 21.42 -8.25 -3.05
N VAL A 196 20.50 -8.76 -2.23
CA VAL A 196 20.49 -10.18 -1.81
C VAL A 196 20.08 -11.10 -2.97
N ARG A 197 19.22 -10.64 -3.86
CA ARG A 197 18.75 -11.42 -5.03
C ARG A 197 19.66 -11.36 -6.23
N THR A 198 20.49 -10.34 -6.31
CA THR A 198 21.51 -10.27 -7.39
C THR A 198 22.43 -11.47 -7.28
N PRO A 199 22.47 -12.37 -8.30
CA PRO A 199 23.30 -13.55 -8.25
C PRO A 199 24.77 -13.16 -8.01
N PRO A 200 25.51 -13.88 -7.17
CA PRO A 200 26.95 -13.63 -7.02
C PRO A 200 27.62 -13.63 -8.39
N SER A 201 28.63 -12.78 -8.58
CA SER A 201 29.37 -12.66 -9.87
C SER A 201 29.95 -13.98 -10.38
N LEU A 202 30.20 -14.91 -9.47
CA LEU A 202 30.65 -16.26 -9.80
C LEU A 202 29.55 -17.18 -10.35
N SER A 203 28.28 -16.83 -10.20
CA SER A 203 27.16 -17.67 -10.68
C SER A 203 27.20 -17.85 -12.19
N SER A 204 27.57 -16.82 -12.96
CA SER A 204 27.70 -16.90 -14.40
C SER A 204 28.77 -17.92 -14.83
N LEU A 205 29.91 -17.95 -14.14
CA LEU A 205 30.98 -18.91 -14.41
C LEU A 205 30.53 -20.35 -14.18
N TYR A 206 29.75 -20.61 -13.15
CA TYR A 206 29.19 -21.93 -12.91
C TYR A 206 28.15 -22.32 -13.97
N LEU A 207 27.27 -21.38 -14.35
CA LEU A 207 26.26 -21.62 -15.39
C LEU A 207 26.85 -21.87 -16.78
N GLU A 208 28.03 -21.30 -17.06
CA GLU A 208 28.76 -21.53 -18.31
C GLU A 208 29.49 -22.90 -18.34
N GLN A 209 29.99 -23.34 -17.18
CA GLN A 209 30.80 -24.57 -17.08
C GLN A 209 29.98 -25.84 -16.85
N TRP A 210 28.77 -25.73 -16.28
CA TRP A 210 27.98 -26.86 -15.84
C TRP A 210 26.54 -26.81 -16.39
N HIS A 211 26.03 -27.96 -16.79
CA HIS A 211 24.64 -28.07 -17.23
C HIS A 211 23.71 -28.12 -16.01
N PHE A 212 22.87 -27.09 -15.86
CA PHE A 212 21.83 -27.04 -14.84
C PHE A 212 20.45 -27.18 -15.49
N THR A 213 19.54 -27.87 -14.81
CA THR A 213 18.14 -27.89 -15.22
C THR A 213 17.48 -26.54 -14.96
N VAL A 214 16.32 -26.29 -15.59
CA VAL A 214 15.56 -25.03 -15.41
C VAL A 214 15.22 -24.78 -13.93
N ALA A 215 15.03 -25.84 -13.13
CA ALA A 215 14.76 -25.71 -11.68
C ALA A 215 16.00 -25.45 -10.83
N GLN A 216 17.21 -25.55 -11.41
CA GLN A 216 18.49 -25.35 -10.72
C GLN A 216 19.16 -24.02 -11.09
N ARG A 217 18.58 -23.29 -12.04
CA ARG A 217 19.00 -21.94 -12.46
C ARG A 217 18.26 -20.86 -11.70
#